data_8e24f22f3c17202ce77626faa570f8a5
#
_entry.id   8e24f22f3c17202ce77626faa570f8a5
#
_cell.length_a   1.000
_cell.length_b   1.000
_cell.length_c   1.000
_cell.angle_alpha   90.00
_cell.angle_beta   90.00
_cell.angle_gamma   90.00
#
_symmetry.space_group_name_H-M   'P 1'
#
loop_
_entity.id
_entity.type
_entity.pdbx_description
1 polymer ?
#
loop_
_entity_poly.entity_id
_entity_poly.type
_entity_poly.pdbx_seq_one_letter_code
_entity_poly.pdbx_strand_id
1 'polypeptide(L)'
;MKKLLLSSIIVIIGFTFIGRLSYLQLFSFSPNQTLEDPAIKAIYDYPERGYVYDRNGELMVANQPAYDVMVIPREVKPLDTLEFCGLLGIDKASFIDKMKKAKIYSPRLPSVLVPQLSKEDYARLQEKMRHFIGFYIQKRSLRYYDTNSAANVLGYISEVNERDLENNPYYVAGELKGRTGIEKQYEEILRGRKGVKFIQKDRFNRDTGPYKDGKLDTLPEQGKEIHITLDKRLQEYGERLMHGKRGGIVAIEPKSGEILAMISGPTYDPALLVGRKRSRNYSKLHYDTISKPTWDRSILAEPSPGSPFKIMNALVALQEGAITPESKFRCYNGFYVGSKKKGCHCGGGIRDMNSGIYQSCNAYFAGTFRKIYEHFPSTDKGMDVWEKHMKSFGLGSYLGTDIPTGRPGRIPGKGFYDKWYGDGRWGSSTIISNAIGQGEVAATPLQLANMTAAIANRGFYYTPHIIKNVGSTGAIDSRFTERRETTIDKEHFEPVIDGMANVYKFGTGRWVQIPDIEIAGKTGTVENFVRINGERMQL
;
A
#
# COMPACT_ATOMS: atom_id res chain seq x y z
N MET A 1 -36.85 43.81 51.02
CA MET A 1 -35.73 42.89 50.66
C MET A 1 -36.07 41.87 49.60
N LYS A 2 -37.10 41.00 49.76
CA LYS A 2 -37.40 39.91 48.75
C LYS A 2 -37.70 40.44 47.33
N LYS A 3 -38.42 41.58 47.16
CA LYS A 3 -38.74 42.14 45.84
C LYS A 3 -37.47 42.71 45.14
N LEU A 4 -36.57 43.35 45.87
CA LEU A 4 -35.29 43.85 45.32
C LEU A 4 -34.38 42.71 44.87
N LEU A 5 -34.34 41.63 45.65
CA LEU A 5 -33.55 40.42 45.27
C LEU A 5 -34.06 39.76 44.00
N LEU A 6 -35.40 39.64 43.85
CA LEU A 6 -36.03 39.08 42.66
C LEU A 6 -35.78 39.95 41.42
N SER A 7 -35.91 41.26 41.54
CA SER A 7 -35.58 42.22 40.44
C SER A 7 -34.11 42.14 40.03
N SER A 8 -33.17 42.01 40.95
CA SER A 8 -31.76 41.87 40.68
C SER A 8 -31.45 40.58 39.93
N ILE A 9 -32.09 39.46 40.32
CA ILE A 9 -31.92 38.17 39.62
C ILE A 9 -32.43 38.24 38.19
N ILE A 10 -33.59 38.87 37.95
CA ILE A 10 -34.14 39.03 36.60
C ILE A 10 -33.23 39.89 35.72
N VAL A 11 -32.68 40.96 36.26
CA VAL A 11 -31.72 41.83 35.53
C VAL A 11 -30.43 41.10 35.20
N ILE A 12 -29.89 40.30 36.11
CA ILE A 12 -28.66 39.51 35.88
C ILE A 12 -28.92 38.46 34.77
N ILE A 13 -30.08 37.75 34.84
CA ILE A 13 -30.45 36.80 33.78
C ILE A 13 -30.57 37.50 32.41
N GLY A 14 -31.22 38.69 32.38
CA GLY A 14 -31.35 39.48 31.17
C GLY A 14 -29.98 39.88 30.58
N PHE A 15 -29.08 40.37 31.41
CA PHE A 15 -27.72 40.70 30.95
C PHE A 15 -26.93 39.47 30.48
N THR A 16 -27.07 38.34 31.13
CA THR A 16 -26.44 37.08 30.72
C THR A 16 -26.96 36.61 29.35
N PHE A 17 -28.27 36.72 29.12
CA PHE A 17 -28.85 36.41 27.82
C PHE A 17 -28.40 37.36 26.72
N ILE A 18 -28.40 38.66 26.98
CA ILE A 18 -27.92 39.69 26.03
C ILE A 18 -26.42 39.48 25.73
N GLY A 19 -25.59 39.26 26.75
CA GLY A 19 -24.18 38.96 26.58
C GLY A 19 -23.94 37.71 25.76
N ARG A 20 -24.71 36.63 26.00
CA ARG A 20 -24.62 35.38 25.24
C ARG A 20 -25.08 35.54 23.79
N LEU A 21 -26.16 36.29 23.55
CA LEU A 21 -26.64 36.61 22.20
C LEU A 21 -25.62 37.47 21.44
N SER A 22 -25.05 38.49 22.06
CA SER A 22 -24.00 39.31 21.48
C SER A 22 -22.75 38.49 21.14
N TYR A 23 -22.33 37.61 22.04
CA TYR A 23 -21.22 36.66 21.77
C TYR A 23 -21.50 35.77 20.58
N LEU A 24 -22.70 35.17 20.50
CA LEU A 24 -23.11 34.31 19.38
C LEU A 24 -23.18 35.08 18.05
N GLN A 25 -23.63 36.35 18.07
CA GLN A 25 -23.77 37.13 16.85
C GLN A 25 -22.46 37.76 16.37
N LEU A 26 -21.54 38.14 17.28
CA LEU A 26 -20.34 38.88 16.94
C LEU A 26 -19.08 38.02 16.87
N PHE A 27 -19.01 36.94 17.63
CA PHE A 27 -17.76 36.15 17.81
C PHE A 27 -17.84 34.67 17.41
N SER A 28 -19.05 34.11 17.23
CA SER A 28 -19.20 32.70 16.86
C SER A 28 -19.35 32.47 15.34
N PHE A 29 -18.71 33.33 14.53
CA PHE A 29 -18.70 33.16 13.09
C PHE A 29 -17.70 32.03 12.73
N SER A 30 -18.20 30.80 12.62
CA SER A 30 -17.45 29.68 12.05
C SER A 30 -17.81 29.55 10.57
N PRO A 31 -16.82 29.44 9.67
CA PRO A 31 -17.10 29.15 8.24
C PRO A 31 -17.99 27.92 8.02
N ASN A 32 -18.00 26.97 8.97
CA ASN A 32 -18.81 25.77 8.93
C ASN A 32 -20.32 26.04 9.19
N GLN A 33 -20.69 27.14 9.85
CA GLN A 33 -22.11 27.48 10.07
C GLN A 33 -22.85 27.86 8.78
N THR A 34 -22.13 28.34 7.76
CA THR A 34 -22.74 28.61 6.44
C THR A 34 -23.21 27.36 5.72
N LEU A 35 -22.64 26.18 6.03
CA LEU A 35 -23.03 24.89 5.46
C LEU A 35 -24.27 24.30 6.14
N GLU A 36 -24.59 24.70 7.35
CA GLU A 36 -25.75 24.21 8.13
C GLU A 36 -27.00 25.09 7.98
N ASP A 37 -26.86 26.30 7.36
CA ASP A 37 -28.02 27.18 7.12
C ASP A 37 -28.89 26.61 5.98
N PRO A 38 -30.15 26.19 6.26
CA PRO A 38 -31.05 25.64 5.25
C PRO A 38 -31.40 26.63 4.12
N ALA A 39 -31.11 27.92 4.31
CA ALA A 39 -31.29 28.98 3.29
C ALA A 39 -30.10 29.04 2.31
N ILE A 40 -29.02 28.28 2.53
CA ILE A 40 -27.84 28.29 1.69
C ILE A 40 -27.61 26.90 1.12
N LYS A 41 -27.40 26.82 -0.20
CA LYS A 41 -27.05 25.57 -0.90
C LYS A 41 -25.61 25.63 -1.35
N ALA A 42 -24.77 24.71 -0.90
CA ALA A 42 -23.44 24.53 -1.43
C ALA A 42 -23.50 23.65 -2.70
N ILE A 43 -22.92 24.14 -3.80
CA ILE A 43 -22.73 23.38 -5.03
C ILE A 43 -21.23 23.16 -5.17
N TYR A 44 -20.82 21.88 -5.21
CA TYR A 44 -19.42 21.51 -5.33
C TYR A 44 -19.06 21.35 -6.80
N ASP A 45 -17.90 21.94 -7.16
CA ASP A 45 -17.27 21.78 -8.46
C ASP A 45 -16.03 20.90 -8.28
N TYR A 46 -16.06 19.71 -8.89
CA TYR A 46 -15.02 18.70 -8.69
C TYR A 46 -13.95 18.83 -9.78
N PRO A 47 -12.69 19.05 -9.39
CA PRO A 47 -11.59 19.06 -10.35
C PRO A 47 -11.30 17.67 -10.89
N GLU A 48 -10.60 17.60 -12.00
CA GLU A 48 -10.06 16.35 -12.49
C GLU A 48 -8.91 15.89 -11.59
N ARG A 49 -8.83 14.56 -11.39
CA ARG A 49 -7.71 13.96 -10.64
C ARG A 49 -6.44 14.02 -11.47
N GLY A 50 -5.29 14.19 -10.82
CA GLY A 50 -3.98 14.14 -11.45
C GLY A 50 -3.73 12.80 -12.15
N TYR A 51 -2.97 12.82 -13.22
CA TYR A 51 -2.55 11.61 -13.94
C TYR A 51 -1.38 10.93 -13.23
N VAL A 52 -1.18 9.65 -13.54
CA VAL A 52 -0.03 8.88 -13.03
C VAL A 52 0.78 8.41 -14.22
N TYR A 53 2.05 8.77 -14.23
CA TYR A 53 3.03 8.38 -15.24
C TYR A 53 4.06 7.45 -14.62
N ASP A 54 4.64 6.56 -15.42
CA ASP A 54 5.78 5.75 -15.05
C ASP A 54 7.07 6.59 -14.97
N ARG A 55 8.21 5.95 -14.65
CA ARG A 55 9.50 6.63 -14.57
C ARG A 55 9.99 7.26 -15.88
N ASN A 56 9.51 6.77 -17.01
CA ASN A 56 9.89 7.20 -18.37
C ASN A 56 8.91 8.22 -18.96
N GLY A 57 7.84 8.58 -18.21
CA GLY A 57 6.77 9.45 -18.69
C GLY A 57 5.69 8.72 -19.50
N GLU A 58 5.69 7.36 -19.48
CA GLU A 58 4.59 6.60 -20.09
C GLU A 58 3.35 6.66 -19.18
N LEU A 59 2.19 6.91 -19.77
CA LEU A 59 0.93 7.01 -19.03
C LEU A 59 0.57 5.66 -18.41
N MET A 60 0.18 5.68 -17.12
CA MET A 60 -0.35 4.51 -16.42
C MET A 60 -1.81 4.69 -16.00
N VAL A 61 -2.15 5.87 -15.46
CA VAL A 61 -3.52 6.16 -15.02
C VAL A 61 -3.94 7.53 -15.49
N ALA A 62 -5.04 7.57 -16.22
CA ALA A 62 -5.69 8.79 -16.70
C ALA A 62 -7.12 8.92 -16.14
N ASN A 63 -7.86 9.87 -16.68
CA ASN A 63 -9.27 10.07 -16.40
C ASN A 63 -10.11 9.75 -17.63
N GLN A 64 -11.29 9.18 -17.40
CA GLN A 64 -12.31 9.00 -18.41
C GLN A 64 -13.65 9.57 -17.94
N PRO A 65 -14.43 10.20 -18.81
CA PRO A 65 -15.74 10.73 -18.44
C PRO A 65 -16.71 9.57 -18.15
N ALA A 66 -17.51 9.75 -17.11
CA ALA A 66 -18.65 8.93 -16.80
C ALA A 66 -19.84 9.85 -16.47
N TYR A 67 -21.02 9.30 -16.45
CA TYR A 67 -22.23 10.07 -16.32
C TYR A 67 -23.15 9.44 -15.28
N ASP A 68 -23.50 10.22 -14.24
CA ASP A 68 -24.47 9.79 -13.25
C ASP A 68 -25.87 10.28 -13.68
N VAL A 69 -26.86 9.40 -13.63
CA VAL A 69 -28.25 9.79 -13.76
C VAL A 69 -28.75 10.20 -12.39
N MET A 70 -29.05 11.48 -12.26
CA MET A 70 -29.57 12.09 -11.04
C MET A 70 -31.08 12.17 -11.07
N VAL A 71 -31.71 12.16 -9.90
CA VAL A 71 -33.16 12.36 -9.74
C VAL A 71 -33.45 13.36 -8.63
N ILE A 72 -34.41 14.26 -8.86
CA ILE A 72 -35.05 15.08 -7.82
C ILE A 72 -36.46 14.52 -7.64
N PRO A 73 -36.73 13.72 -6.59
CA PRO A 73 -37.94 12.91 -6.52
C PRO A 73 -39.25 13.72 -6.61
N ARG A 74 -39.26 14.96 -6.12
CA ARG A 74 -40.43 15.85 -6.15
C ARG A 74 -40.75 16.35 -7.57
N GLU A 75 -39.77 16.43 -8.45
CA GLU A 75 -39.90 16.97 -9.80
C GLU A 75 -40.30 15.90 -10.83
N VAL A 76 -40.25 14.62 -10.44
CA VAL A 76 -40.56 13.51 -11.33
C VAL A 76 -42.01 13.54 -11.73
N LYS A 77 -42.28 13.63 -13.03
CA LYS A 77 -43.61 13.50 -13.66
C LYS A 77 -43.83 12.06 -14.09
N PRO A 78 -45.11 11.67 -14.34
CA PRO A 78 -45.44 10.36 -14.90
C PRO A 78 -44.61 10.07 -16.14
N LEU A 79 -44.01 8.87 -16.21
CA LEU A 79 -43.11 8.43 -17.27
C LEU A 79 -43.36 6.97 -17.64
N ASP A 80 -42.97 6.58 -18.85
CA ASP A 80 -42.88 5.17 -19.19
C ASP A 80 -41.66 4.56 -18.46
N THR A 81 -41.98 3.86 -17.37
CA THR A 81 -40.96 3.24 -16.52
C THR A 81 -40.21 2.11 -17.24
N LEU A 82 -40.90 1.39 -18.16
CA LEU A 82 -40.24 0.28 -18.88
C LEU A 82 -39.27 0.80 -19.90
N GLU A 83 -39.62 1.82 -20.68
CA GLU A 83 -38.72 2.47 -21.61
C GLU A 83 -37.52 3.04 -20.86
N PHE A 84 -37.74 3.78 -19.78
CA PHE A 84 -36.66 4.41 -19.02
C PHE A 84 -35.73 3.37 -18.40
N CYS A 85 -36.24 2.30 -17.80
CA CYS A 85 -35.44 1.20 -17.28
C CYS A 85 -34.61 0.51 -18.36
N GLY A 86 -35.19 0.30 -19.54
CA GLY A 86 -34.47 -0.26 -20.69
C GLY A 86 -33.29 0.61 -21.15
N LEU A 87 -33.47 1.93 -21.19
CA LEU A 87 -32.40 2.88 -21.52
C LEU A 87 -31.30 2.91 -20.45
N LEU A 88 -31.67 2.75 -19.18
CA LEU A 88 -30.73 2.74 -18.05
C LEU A 88 -30.04 1.38 -17.84
N GLY A 89 -30.49 0.32 -18.50
CA GLY A 89 -30.01 -1.03 -18.30
C GLY A 89 -30.23 -1.55 -16.87
N ILE A 90 -31.40 -1.22 -16.28
CA ILE A 90 -31.81 -1.69 -14.94
C ILE A 90 -33.21 -2.30 -15.03
N ASP A 91 -33.52 -3.21 -14.12
CA ASP A 91 -34.87 -3.74 -13.99
C ASP A 91 -35.81 -2.80 -13.22
N LYS A 92 -37.14 -2.98 -13.42
CA LYS A 92 -38.17 -2.15 -12.79
C LYS A 92 -38.13 -2.23 -11.26
N ALA A 93 -37.84 -3.38 -10.68
CA ALA A 93 -37.78 -3.55 -9.24
C ALA A 93 -36.61 -2.74 -8.64
N SER A 94 -35.45 -2.79 -9.28
CA SER A 94 -34.28 -1.97 -8.93
C SER A 94 -34.56 -0.46 -9.06
N PHE A 95 -35.27 -0.04 -10.11
CA PHE A 95 -35.68 1.35 -10.28
C PHE A 95 -36.57 1.82 -9.12
N ILE A 96 -37.60 1.03 -8.76
CA ILE A 96 -38.53 1.36 -7.67
C ILE A 96 -37.79 1.46 -6.32
N ASP A 97 -36.88 0.51 -6.02
CA ASP A 97 -36.09 0.55 -4.78
C ASP A 97 -35.21 1.81 -4.72
N LYS A 98 -34.53 2.15 -5.82
CA LYS A 98 -33.69 3.36 -5.91
C LYS A 98 -34.49 4.64 -5.76
N MET A 99 -35.65 4.72 -6.39
CA MET A 99 -36.60 5.85 -6.24
C MET A 99 -37.10 5.98 -4.80
N LYS A 100 -37.38 4.86 -4.13
CA LYS A 100 -37.76 4.84 -2.71
C LYS A 100 -36.64 5.36 -1.83
N LYS A 101 -35.42 4.89 -2.04
CA LYS A 101 -34.23 5.37 -1.32
C LYS A 101 -34.00 6.87 -1.53
N ALA A 102 -34.08 7.35 -2.78
CA ALA A 102 -33.96 8.76 -3.09
C ALA A 102 -35.02 9.62 -2.37
N LYS A 103 -36.29 9.17 -2.32
CA LYS A 103 -37.38 9.84 -1.59
C LYS A 103 -37.15 9.86 -0.07
N ILE A 104 -36.63 8.76 0.50
CA ILE A 104 -36.32 8.67 1.94
C ILE A 104 -35.17 9.63 2.29
N TYR A 105 -34.12 9.69 1.46
CA TYR A 105 -33.01 10.60 1.65
C TYR A 105 -33.48 12.06 1.62
N SER A 106 -34.11 12.46 0.53
CA SER A 106 -34.76 13.77 0.42
C SER A 106 -35.68 13.83 -0.80
N PRO A 107 -36.93 14.30 -0.64
CA PRO A 107 -37.80 14.54 -1.80
C PRO A 107 -37.35 15.70 -2.69
N ARG A 108 -36.53 16.62 -2.16
CA ARG A 108 -36.18 17.90 -2.79
C ARG A 108 -34.71 18.00 -3.23
N LEU A 109 -33.82 17.17 -2.66
CA LEU A 109 -32.42 17.17 -3.01
C LEU A 109 -32.12 16.15 -4.12
N PRO A 110 -31.16 16.45 -4.98
CA PRO A 110 -30.69 15.49 -5.96
C PRO A 110 -30.15 14.21 -5.32
N SER A 111 -30.48 13.08 -5.91
CA SER A 111 -29.94 11.77 -5.54
C SER A 111 -29.45 11.02 -6.76
N VAL A 112 -28.39 10.24 -6.62
CA VAL A 112 -27.88 9.39 -7.69
C VAL A 112 -28.85 8.22 -7.91
N LEU A 113 -29.48 8.16 -9.07
CA LEU A 113 -30.33 7.04 -9.45
C LEU A 113 -29.54 5.89 -10.06
N VAL A 114 -28.72 6.21 -11.08
CA VAL A 114 -27.85 5.24 -11.72
C VAL A 114 -26.44 5.87 -11.85
N PRO A 115 -25.46 5.36 -11.11
CA PRO A 115 -24.11 5.88 -11.18
C PRO A 115 -23.35 5.38 -12.40
N GLN A 116 -22.39 6.16 -12.86
CA GLN A 116 -21.25 5.76 -13.70
C GLN A 116 -21.67 5.08 -15.02
N LEU A 117 -22.59 5.70 -15.78
CA LEU A 117 -22.85 5.30 -17.17
C LEU A 117 -21.59 5.52 -18.02
N SER A 118 -21.36 4.60 -18.94
CA SER A 118 -20.33 4.76 -19.97
C SER A 118 -20.70 5.88 -20.95
N LYS A 119 -19.73 6.32 -21.76
CA LYS A 119 -19.99 7.30 -22.81
C LYS A 119 -21.02 6.78 -23.83
N GLU A 120 -20.96 5.49 -24.14
CA GLU A 120 -21.86 4.81 -25.08
C GLU A 120 -23.30 4.74 -24.54
N ASP A 121 -23.46 4.35 -23.26
CA ASP A 121 -24.77 4.31 -22.60
C ASP A 121 -25.36 5.73 -22.50
N TYR A 122 -24.53 6.71 -22.16
CA TYR A 122 -24.94 8.11 -22.11
C TYR A 122 -25.41 8.62 -23.48
N ALA A 123 -24.68 8.33 -24.55
CA ALA A 123 -25.06 8.77 -25.91
C ALA A 123 -26.46 8.27 -26.30
N ARG A 124 -26.81 7.03 -25.96
CA ARG A 124 -28.15 6.46 -26.19
C ARG A 124 -29.25 7.14 -25.37
N LEU A 125 -28.89 7.57 -24.17
CA LEU A 125 -29.84 8.19 -23.23
C LEU A 125 -30.05 9.68 -23.51
N GLN A 126 -29.01 10.40 -23.99
CA GLN A 126 -28.96 11.85 -24.08
C GLN A 126 -30.13 12.44 -24.88
N GLU A 127 -30.45 11.85 -26.03
CA GLU A 127 -31.53 12.35 -26.89
C GLU A 127 -32.91 12.27 -26.21
N LYS A 128 -33.12 11.23 -25.41
CA LYS A 128 -34.40 10.94 -24.75
C LYS A 128 -34.54 11.58 -23.37
N MET A 129 -33.45 12.07 -22.75
CA MET A 129 -33.49 12.65 -21.40
C MET A 129 -34.47 13.80 -21.23
N ARG A 130 -34.72 14.59 -22.28
CA ARG A 130 -35.68 15.70 -22.28
C ARG A 130 -37.11 15.26 -21.99
N HIS A 131 -37.47 13.98 -22.21
CA HIS A 131 -38.78 13.42 -21.95
C HIS A 131 -38.96 12.96 -20.49
N PHE A 132 -37.88 12.79 -19.74
CA PHE A 132 -37.88 12.29 -18.37
C PHE A 132 -37.66 13.44 -17.36
N ILE A 133 -38.73 14.20 -17.12
CA ILE A 133 -38.72 15.37 -16.23
C ILE A 133 -38.42 14.91 -14.80
N GLY A 134 -37.56 15.63 -14.10
CA GLY A 134 -37.08 15.30 -12.75
C GLY A 134 -35.83 14.45 -12.73
N PHE A 135 -35.31 14.06 -13.91
CA PHE A 135 -34.03 13.38 -14.08
C PHE A 135 -33.08 14.27 -14.91
N TYR A 136 -31.79 14.21 -14.57
CA TYR A 136 -30.73 14.90 -15.32
C TYR A 136 -29.42 14.15 -15.22
N ILE A 137 -28.48 14.52 -16.07
CA ILE A 137 -27.16 13.90 -16.13
C ILE A 137 -26.14 14.82 -15.45
N GLN A 138 -25.35 14.22 -14.56
CA GLN A 138 -24.18 14.85 -13.98
C GLN A 138 -22.92 14.16 -14.49
N LYS A 139 -22.04 14.93 -15.15
CA LYS A 139 -20.71 14.43 -15.58
C LYS A 139 -19.86 14.15 -14.35
N ARG A 140 -19.16 13.02 -14.38
CA ARG A 140 -18.20 12.58 -13.38
C ARG A 140 -16.93 12.12 -14.06
N SER A 141 -15.80 12.18 -13.37
CA SER A 141 -14.54 11.62 -13.84
C SER A 141 -14.28 10.29 -13.12
N LEU A 142 -13.97 9.25 -13.88
CA LEU A 142 -13.49 7.95 -13.39
C LEU A 142 -12.04 7.76 -13.81
N ARG A 143 -11.38 6.76 -13.23
CA ARG A 143 -10.04 6.37 -13.65
C ARG A 143 -10.08 5.54 -14.94
N TYR A 144 -9.07 5.72 -15.74
CA TYR A 144 -8.72 4.89 -16.88
C TYR A 144 -7.30 4.38 -16.67
N TYR A 145 -7.11 3.07 -16.69
CA TYR A 145 -5.79 2.44 -16.56
C TYR A 145 -5.30 2.11 -17.96
N ASP A 146 -4.17 2.72 -18.36
CA ASP A 146 -3.49 2.46 -19.65
C ASP A 146 -2.52 1.27 -19.54
N THR A 147 -2.80 0.37 -18.62
CA THR A 147 -2.08 -0.89 -18.40
C THR A 147 -3.02 -1.88 -17.73
N ASN A 148 -2.80 -3.16 -17.98
CA ASN A 148 -3.47 -4.25 -17.25
C ASN A 148 -2.63 -4.82 -16.11
N SER A 149 -1.53 -4.14 -15.75
CA SER A 149 -0.57 -4.54 -14.73
C SER A 149 -0.52 -3.57 -13.55
N ALA A 150 0.31 -3.86 -12.54
CA ALA A 150 0.55 -3.04 -11.35
C ALA A 150 -0.69 -2.76 -10.49
N ALA A 151 -1.74 -3.57 -10.57
CA ALA A 151 -3.03 -3.30 -9.92
C ALA A 151 -2.91 -3.04 -8.42
N ASN A 152 -2.09 -3.80 -7.68
CA ASN A 152 -1.90 -3.62 -6.24
C ASN A 152 -1.12 -2.34 -5.92
N VAL A 153 -0.21 -1.93 -6.79
CA VAL A 153 0.60 -0.70 -6.62
C VAL A 153 -0.22 0.53 -6.97
N LEU A 154 -0.87 0.54 -8.13
CA LEU A 154 -1.69 1.66 -8.57
C LEU A 154 -2.89 1.86 -7.64
N GLY A 155 -3.52 0.78 -7.23
CA GLY A 155 -4.71 0.82 -6.42
C GLY A 155 -5.96 1.19 -7.20
N TYR A 156 -7.02 1.59 -6.49
CA TYR A 156 -8.30 1.98 -7.10
C TYR A 156 -9.02 3.02 -6.25
N ILE A 157 -10.00 3.68 -6.86
CA ILE A 157 -10.89 4.64 -6.21
C ILE A 157 -12.28 4.05 -6.01
N SER A 158 -12.96 4.46 -4.95
CA SER A 158 -14.37 4.13 -4.73
C SER A 158 -15.11 5.24 -3.99
N GLU A 159 -16.43 5.19 -3.99
CA GLU A 159 -17.24 6.10 -3.19
C GLU A 159 -16.88 6.02 -1.70
N VAL A 160 -16.90 7.17 -1.04
CA VAL A 160 -16.71 7.29 0.41
C VAL A 160 -17.80 6.54 1.17
N ASN A 161 -17.43 5.97 2.30
CA ASN A 161 -18.35 5.32 3.22
C ASN A 161 -18.57 6.18 4.47
N GLU A 162 -19.45 5.74 5.38
CA GLU A 162 -19.79 6.46 6.61
C GLU A 162 -18.55 6.80 7.45
N ARG A 163 -17.61 5.86 7.60
CA ARG A 163 -16.35 6.09 8.34
C ARG A 163 -15.47 7.14 7.69
N ASP A 164 -15.46 7.23 6.36
CA ASP A 164 -14.70 8.26 5.65
C ASP A 164 -15.28 9.65 5.94
N LEU A 165 -16.60 9.75 6.00
CA LEU A 165 -17.32 11.00 6.31
C LEU A 165 -17.11 11.43 7.76
N GLU A 166 -17.13 10.49 8.70
CA GLU A 166 -16.86 10.75 10.12
C GLU A 166 -15.41 11.21 10.37
N ASN A 167 -14.44 10.59 9.69
CA ASN A 167 -13.02 10.84 9.93
C ASN A 167 -12.46 12.04 9.17
N ASN A 168 -13.13 12.52 8.11
CA ASN A 168 -12.62 13.61 7.30
C ASN A 168 -13.75 14.48 6.75
N PRO A 169 -13.96 15.68 7.33
CA PRO A 169 -15.04 16.59 6.93
C PRO A 169 -14.90 17.16 5.51
N TYR A 170 -13.77 16.92 4.86
CA TYR A 170 -13.58 17.30 3.45
C TYR A 170 -14.58 16.57 2.54
N TYR A 171 -14.89 15.31 2.83
CA TYR A 171 -15.70 14.47 1.95
C TYR A 171 -17.20 14.68 2.15
N VAL A 172 -17.94 14.56 1.05
CA VAL A 172 -19.41 14.52 1.03
C VAL A 172 -19.86 13.17 0.45
N ALA A 173 -21.03 12.73 0.84
CA ALA A 173 -21.59 11.46 0.35
C ALA A 173 -21.62 11.41 -1.19
N GLY A 174 -21.14 10.30 -1.76
CA GLY A 174 -21.05 10.09 -3.20
C GLY A 174 -19.73 10.53 -3.84
N GLU A 175 -18.81 11.17 -3.10
CA GLU A 175 -17.48 11.48 -3.61
C GLU A 175 -16.58 10.24 -3.72
N LEU A 176 -15.57 10.32 -4.57
CA LEU A 176 -14.61 9.25 -4.80
C LEU A 176 -13.32 9.49 -3.99
N LYS A 177 -12.78 8.41 -3.43
CA LYS A 177 -11.56 8.40 -2.63
C LYS A 177 -10.68 7.22 -3.02
N GLY A 178 -9.36 7.40 -3.00
CA GLY A 178 -8.38 6.32 -3.15
C GLY A 178 -8.45 5.31 -2.00
N ARG A 179 -8.48 4.02 -2.33
CA ARG A 179 -8.66 2.93 -1.36
C ARG A 179 -7.40 2.18 -1.04
N THR A 180 -6.58 1.95 -2.04
CA THR A 180 -5.34 1.19 -1.94
C THR A 180 -4.25 1.82 -2.79
N GLY A 181 -3.02 1.36 -2.65
CA GLY A 181 -1.90 1.73 -3.49
C GLY A 181 -1.64 3.24 -3.55
N ILE A 182 -1.16 3.69 -4.67
CA ILE A 182 -0.82 5.09 -4.97
C ILE A 182 -2.05 5.99 -4.87
N GLU A 183 -3.21 5.51 -5.33
CA GLU A 183 -4.45 6.27 -5.23
C GLU A 183 -4.81 6.65 -3.79
N LYS A 184 -4.49 5.78 -2.83
CA LYS A 184 -4.68 6.05 -1.40
C LYS A 184 -3.57 6.91 -0.83
N GLN A 185 -2.32 6.58 -1.15
CA GLN A 185 -1.16 7.23 -0.56
C GLN A 185 -1.07 8.72 -0.95
N TYR A 186 -1.35 9.01 -2.22
CA TYR A 186 -1.27 10.34 -2.80
C TYR A 186 -2.65 10.96 -3.06
N GLU A 187 -3.67 10.51 -2.29
CA GLU A 187 -5.07 10.97 -2.43
C GLU A 187 -5.18 12.49 -2.48
N GLU A 188 -4.57 13.21 -1.54
CA GLU A 188 -4.68 14.66 -1.44
C GLU A 188 -4.06 15.40 -2.62
N ILE A 189 -2.98 14.84 -3.16
CA ILE A 189 -2.28 15.38 -4.32
C ILE A 189 -3.08 15.11 -5.59
N LEU A 190 -3.53 13.85 -5.74
CA LEU A 190 -4.24 13.40 -6.94
C LEU A 190 -5.65 13.98 -7.05
N ARG A 191 -6.40 14.09 -5.93
CA ARG A 191 -7.79 14.58 -5.98
C ARG A 191 -7.90 16.07 -6.25
N GLY A 192 -6.87 16.87 -5.93
CA GLY A 192 -6.94 18.32 -5.94
C GLY A 192 -7.85 18.87 -4.83
N ARG A 193 -8.34 20.09 -5.03
CA ARG A 193 -9.29 20.76 -4.13
C ARG A 193 -10.57 21.10 -4.86
N LYS A 194 -11.70 20.69 -4.31
CA LYS A 194 -13.01 21.03 -4.85
C LYS A 194 -13.31 22.51 -4.68
N GLY A 195 -13.91 23.11 -5.70
CA GLY A 195 -14.53 24.42 -5.62
C GLY A 195 -15.89 24.31 -4.93
N VAL A 196 -16.32 25.38 -4.32
CA VAL A 196 -17.63 25.49 -3.68
C VAL A 196 -18.29 26.80 -4.09
N LYS A 197 -19.54 26.72 -4.58
CA LYS A 197 -20.40 27.88 -4.85
C LYS A 197 -21.58 27.86 -3.90
N PHE A 198 -21.82 29.00 -3.24
CA PHE A 198 -22.91 29.14 -2.30
C PHE A 198 -24.08 29.87 -2.97
N ILE A 199 -25.22 29.19 -3.04
CA ILE A 199 -26.45 29.72 -3.63
C ILE A 199 -27.46 29.98 -2.52
N GLN A 200 -28.00 31.20 -2.49
CA GLN A 200 -29.07 31.57 -1.57
C GLN A 200 -30.42 31.01 -2.03
N LYS A 201 -31.21 30.52 -1.11
CA LYS A 201 -32.57 30.00 -1.34
C LYS A 201 -33.62 30.83 -0.63
N ASP A 202 -34.79 30.95 -1.28
CA ASP A 202 -35.95 31.53 -0.64
C ASP A 202 -36.68 30.51 0.29
N ARG A 203 -37.69 30.99 1.01
CA ARG A 203 -38.53 30.17 1.88
C ARG A 203 -39.26 29.00 1.16
N PHE A 204 -39.30 29.01 -0.16
CA PHE A 204 -39.85 27.96 -1.00
C PHE A 204 -38.78 27.03 -1.57
N ASN A 205 -37.53 27.15 -1.11
CA ASN A 205 -36.38 26.36 -1.55
C ASN A 205 -35.97 26.60 -3.03
N ARG A 206 -36.31 27.78 -3.60
CA ARG A 206 -35.93 28.19 -4.95
C ARG A 206 -34.60 28.96 -4.89
N ASP A 207 -33.70 28.70 -5.84
CA ASP A 207 -32.43 29.40 -5.96
C ASP A 207 -32.69 30.87 -6.33
N THR A 208 -32.19 31.82 -5.53
CA THR A 208 -32.39 33.27 -5.71
C THR A 208 -31.16 33.99 -6.23
N GLY A 209 -30.00 33.34 -6.21
CA GLY A 209 -28.75 33.88 -6.70
C GLY A 209 -27.54 33.51 -5.84
N PRO A 210 -26.34 34.02 -6.19
CA PRO A 210 -25.14 33.79 -5.40
C PRO A 210 -25.27 34.38 -3.97
N TYR A 211 -24.89 33.59 -2.96
CA TYR A 211 -24.86 34.07 -1.59
C TYR A 211 -23.75 35.07 -1.40
N LYS A 212 -24.06 36.25 -0.83
CA LYS A 212 -23.11 37.39 -0.63
C LYS A 212 -22.34 37.76 -1.92
N ASP A 213 -23.02 37.77 -3.06
CA ASP A 213 -22.42 38.06 -4.38
C ASP A 213 -21.24 37.14 -4.75
N GLY A 214 -21.24 35.90 -4.26
CA GLY A 214 -20.19 34.93 -4.56
C GLY A 214 -18.85 35.14 -3.84
N LYS A 215 -18.79 36.09 -2.87
CA LYS A 215 -17.53 36.40 -2.14
C LYS A 215 -16.95 35.23 -1.33
N LEU A 216 -17.75 34.22 -1.06
CA LEU A 216 -17.33 33.01 -0.35
C LEU A 216 -17.08 31.82 -1.28
N ASP A 217 -17.30 31.99 -2.57
CA ASP A 217 -17.07 30.95 -3.55
C ASP A 217 -15.57 30.66 -3.68
N THR A 218 -15.23 29.40 -3.87
CA THR A 218 -13.87 28.94 -4.15
C THR A 218 -13.81 28.25 -5.49
N LEU A 219 -12.75 28.49 -6.25
CA LEU A 219 -12.50 27.79 -7.50
C LEU A 219 -11.90 26.40 -7.24
N PRO A 220 -12.21 25.40 -8.09
CA PRO A 220 -11.56 24.11 -7.99
C PRO A 220 -10.08 24.20 -8.39
N GLU A 221 -9.22 23.50 -7.66
CA GLU A 221 -7.81 23.32 -8.00
C GLU A 221 -7.60 21.90 -8.51
N GLN A 222 -7.08 21.77 -9.72
CA GLN A 222 -6.83 20.44 -10.33
C GLN A 222 -5.85 19.61 -9.51
N GLY A 223 -6.07 18.31 -9.49
CA GLY A 223 -5.12 17.36 -8.95
C GLY A 223 -3.80 17.41 -9.71
N LYS A 224 -2.69 17.32 -8.98
CA LYS A 224 -1.36 17.31 -9.57
C LYS A 224 -1.05 15.92 -10.13
N GLU A 225 -0.42 15.90 -11.28
CA GLU A 225 0.15 14.66 -11.83
C GLU A 225 1.30 14.17 -10.97
N ILE A 226 1.50 12.86 -10.96
CA ILE A 226 2.63 12.22 -10.29
C ILE A 226 3.37 11.31 -11.27
N HIS A 227 4.69 11.32 -11.15
CA HIS A 227 5.55 10.34 -11.81
C HIS A 227 6.01 9.35 -10.77
N ILE A 228 5.87 8.05 -11.08
CA ILE A 228 6.29 6.99 -10.19
C ILE A 228 7.58 6.35 -10.68
N THR A 229 8.26 5.65 -9.78
CA THR A 229 9.57 5.03 -10.07
C THR A 229 9.46 3.73 -10.85
N LEU A 230 8.26 3.14 -10.94
CA LEU A 230 8.04 1.91 -11.70
C LEU A 230 8.35 2.14 -13.18
N ASP A 231 8.99 1.14 -13.79
CA ASP A 231 9.09 1.00 -15.23
C ASP A 231 7.92 0.12 -15.71
N LYS A 232 7.01 0.70 -16.51
CA LYS A 232 5.80 0.03 -16.98
C LYS A 232 6.11 -1.27 -17.71
N ARG A 233 7.13 -1.26 -18.57
CA ARG A 233 7.49 -2.42 -19.38
C ARG A 233 8.10 -3.54 -18.54
N LEU A 234 8.96 -3.17 -17.57
CA LEU A 234 9.56 -4.11 -16.64
C LEU A 234 8.48 -4.75 -15.74
N GLN A 235 7.53 -3.96 -15.26
CA GLN A 235 6.39 -4.42 -14.46
C GLN A 235 5.53 -5.43 -15.25
N GLU A 236 5.12 -5.07 -16.47
CA GLU A 236 4.34 -5.94 -17.35
C GLU A 236 5.08 -7.24 -17.69
N TYR A 237 6.38 -7.15 -17.97
CA TYR A 237 7.21 -8.32 -18.23
C TYR A 237 7.26 -9.25 -17.01
N GLY A 238 7.50 -8.69 -15.82
CA GLY A 238 7.56 -9.46 -14.58
C GLY A 238 6.22 -10.13 -14.23
N GLU A 239 5.09 -9.46 -14.45
CA GLU A 239 3.77 -10.06 -14.23
C GLU A 239 3.48 -11.21 -15.22
N ARG A 240 3.93 -11.09 -16.48
CA ARG A 240 3.87 -12.21 -17.43
C ARG A 240 4.69 -13.42 -16.98
N LEU A 241 5.91 -13.18 -16.46
CA LEU A 241 6.76 -14.25 -15.91
C LEU A 241 6.15 -14.93 -14.68
N MET A 242 5.33 -14.20 -13.93
CA MET A 242 4.61 -14.71 -12.74
C MET A 242 3.29 -15.39 -13.07
N HIS A 243 2.88 -15.44 -14.35
CA HIS A 243 1.67 -16.16 -14.74
C HIS A 243 1.73 -17.64 -14.30
N GLY A 244 0.69 -18.09 -13.63
CA GLY A 244 0.63 -19.45 -13.07
C GLY A 244 1.52 -19.68 -11.84
N LYS A 245 2.20 -18.66 -11.32
CA LYS A 245 3.06 -18.75 -10.12
C LYS A 245 2.50 -17.91 -8.98
N ARG A 246 2.93 -18.24 -7.75
CA ARG A 246 2.56 -17.51 -6.54
C ARG A 246 3.81 -16.98 -5.86
N GLY A 247 3.86 -15.67 -5.64
CA GLY A 247 5.00 -15.01 -4.98
C GLY A 247 5.06 -13.53 -5.27
N GLY A 248 6.16 -12.89 -4.87
CA GLY A 248 6.46 -11.49 -5.15
C GLY A 248 7.85 -11.34 -5.75
N ILE A 249 8.00 -10.37 -6.65
CA ILE A 249 9.28 -9.91 -7.19
C ILE A 249 9.38 -8.41 -6.93
N VAL A 250 10.52 -7.96 -6.43
CA VAL A 250 10.81 -6.53 -6.23
C VAL A 250 12.17 -6.22 -6.84
N ALA A 251 12.22 -5.17 -7.65
CA ALA A 251 13.44 -4.61 -8.21
C ALA A 251 13.65 -3.20 -7.66
N ILE A 252 14.83 -2.94 -7.06
CA ILE A 252 15.19 -1.64 -6.48
C ILE A 252 16.47 -1.16 -7.17
N GLU A 253 16.53 0.11 -7.51
CA GLU A 253 17.77 0.77 -7.90
C GLU A 253 18.57 1.12 -6.63
N PRO A 254 19.74 0.51 -6.39
CA PRO A 254 20.47 0.70 -5.13
C PRO A 254 20.90 2.15 -4.89
N LYS A 255 21.22 2.90 -5.94
CA LYS A 255 21.75 4.27 -5.86
C LYS A 255 20.73 5.32 -5.45
N SER A 256 19.43 5.03 -5.61
CA SER A 256 18.35 5.97 -5.32
C SER A 256 17.31 5.44 -4.34
N GLY A 257 17.16 4.11 -4.22
CA GLY A 257 16.07 3.47 -3.50
C GLY A 257 14.78 3.38 -4.32
N GLU A 258 14.79 3.84 -5.58
CA GLU A 258 13.64 3.76 -6.47
C GLU A 258 13.21 2.31 -6.72
N ILE A 259 11.93 2.01 -6.52
CA ILE A 259 11.35 0.71 -6.85
C ILE A 259 11.02 0.69 -8.33
N LEU A 260 11.77 -0.09 -9.11
CA LEU A 260 11.62 -0.19 -10.56
C LEU A 260 10.47 -1.12 -10.99
N ALA A 261 10.24 -2.16 -10.19
CA ALA A 261 9.13 -3.09 -10.38
C ALA A 261 8.73 -3.70 -9.04
N MET A 262 7.43 -3.93 -8.86
CA MET A 262 6.85 -4.51 -7.67
C MET A 262 5.68 -5.42 -8.07
N ILE A 263 5.98 -6.70 -8.20
CA ILE A 263 5.11 -7.69 -8.80
C ILE A 263 4.57 -8.64 -7.73
N SER A 264 3.27 -8.87 -7.77
CA SER A 264 2.59 -9.85 -6.91
C SER A 264 1.83 -10.85 -7.79
N GLY A 265 2.21 -12.10 -7.76
CA GLY A 265 1.49 -13.17 -8.47
C GLY A 265 0.66 -14.04 -7.52
N PRO A 266 -0.57 -14.42 -7.86
CA PRO A 266 -1.43 -13.92 -8.95
C PRO A 266 -1.85 -12.45 -8.80
N THR A 267 -2.06 -11.77 -9.92
CA THR A 267 -2.52 -10.38 -10.01
C THR A 267 -3.90 -10.29 -10.67
N TYR A 268 -4.39 -9.08 -10.89
CA TYR A 268 -5.65 -8.81 -11.59
C TYR A 268 -5.52 -7.54 -12.44
N ASP A 269 -6.41 -7.39 -13.42
CA ASP A 269 -6.49 -6.18 -14.23
C ASP A 269 -7.11 -5.03 -13.41
N PRO A 270 -6.42 -3.89 -13.22
CA PRO A 270 -6.94 -2.76 -12.45
C PRO A 270 -8.23 -2.19 -13.03
N ALA A 271 -8.49 -2.31 -14.33
CA ALA A 271 -9.72 -1.88 -14.97
C ALA A 271 -10.97 -2.61 -14.45
N LEU A 272 -10.84 -3.79 -13.87
CA LEU A 272 -11.94 -4.51 -13.21
C LEU A 272 -12.54 -3.73 -12.03
N LEU A 273 -11.75 -2.84 -11.42
CA LEU A 273 -12.17 -2.03 -10.26
C LEU A 273 -12.62 -0.61 -10.64
N VAL A 274 -13.06 -0.43 -11.90
CA VAL A 274 -13.62 0.83 -12.41
C VAL A 274 -15.10 0.65 -12.77
N GLY A 275 -15.90 1.71 -12.57
CA GLY A 275 -17.27 1.79 -13.04
C GLY A 275 -18.28 0.94 -12.29
N ARG A 276 -19.43 0.73 -12.87
CA ARG A 276 -20.62 0.08 -12.26
C ARG A 276 -20.37 -1.34 -11.76
N LYS A 277 -19.49 -2.09 -12.43
CA LYS A 277 -19.16 -3.47 -12.08
C LYS A 277 -18.13 -3.59 -10.94
N ARG A 278 -17.53 -2.48 -10.49
CA ARG A 278 -16.47 -2.45 -9.50
C ARG A 278 -16.79 -3.27 -8.24
N SER A 279 -17.93 -3.01 -7.60
CA SER A 279 -18.28 -3.68 -6.32
C SER A 279 -18.42 -5.19 -6.50
N ARG A 280 -19.06 -5.64 -7.57
CA ARG A 280 -19.18 -7.07 -7.90
C ARG A 280 -17.82 -7.71 -8.18
N ASN A 281 -16.98 -7.03 -8.96
CA ASN A 281 -15.64 -7.50 -9.29
C ASN A 281 -14.75 -7.52 -8.04
N TYR A 282 -14.81 -6.47 -7.21
CA TYR A 282 -14.08 -6.44 -5.95
C TYR A 282 -14.45 -7.63 -5.05
N SER A 283 -15.74 -7.91 -4.89
CA SER A 283 -16.17 -9.06 -4.09
C SER A 283 -15.60 -10.37 -4.63
N LYS A 284 -15.61 -10.58 -5.97
CA LYS A 284 -15.01 -11.78 -6.57
C LYS A 284 -13.51 -11.89 -6.27
N LEU A 285 -12.76 -10.79 -6.44
CA LEU A 285 -11.32 -10.76 -6.21
C LEU A 285 -10.97 -10.91 -4.72
N HIS A 286 -11.76 -10.28 -3.84
CA HIS A 286 -11.51 -10.29 -2.39
C HIS A 286 -11.81 -11.65 -1.75
N TYR A 287 -12.90 -12.30 -2.15
CA TYR A 287 -13.30 -13.62 -1.64
C TYR A 287 -12.66 -14.79 -2.40
N ASP A 288 -11.78 -14.54 -3.36
CA ASP A 288 -10.95 -15.58 -3.94
C ASP A 288 -9.89 -16.03 -2.93
N THR A 289 -10.20 -17.07 -2.19
CA THR A 289 -9.34 -17.63 -1.13
C THR A 289 -8.14 -18.41 -1.69
N ILE A 290 -8.19 -18.79 -2.96
CA ILE A 290 -7.14 -19.57 -3.65
C ILE A 290 -6.08 -18.62 -4.20
N SER A 291 -6.44 -17.75 -5.13
CA SER A 291 -5.50 -16.84 -5.81
C SER A 291 -5.12 -15.66 -4.93
N LYS A 292 -6.08 -15.11 -4.16
CA LYS A 292 -5.93 -13.90 -3.33
C LYS A 292 -5.24 -12.77 -4.10
N PRO A 293 -5.79 -12.34 -5.26
CA PRO A 293 -5.08 -11.42 -6.16
C PRO A 293 -4.96 -10.00 -5.58
N THR A 294 -5.85 -9.60 -4.68
CA THR A 294 -5.81 -8.31 -3.97
C THR A 294 -4.78 -8.27 -2.83
N TRP A 295 -4.18 -9.42 -2.50
CA TRP A 295 -3.16 -9.52 -1.46
C TRP A 295 -1.78 -9.40 -2.06
N ASP A 296 -1.15 -8.23 -1.88
CA ASP A 296 0.17 -7.94 -2.42
C ASP A 296 1.26 -8.74 -1.71
N ARG A 297 1.78 -9.76 -2.38
CA ARG A 297 2.80 -10.65 -1.82
C ARG A 297 4.17 -10.02 -1.75
N SER A 298 4.42 -8.96 -2.49
CA SER A 298 5.71 -8.27 -2.48
C SER A 298 6.00 -7.58 -1.14
N ILE A 299 4.94 -7.18 -0.42
CA ILE A 299 5.01 -6.42 0.84
C ILE A 299 4.26 -7.04 2.02
N LEU A 300 3.33 -7.97 1.76
CA LEU A 300 2.50 -8.57 2.81
C LEU A 300 2.88 -10.02 3.11
N ALA A 301 3.53 -10.73 2.18
CA ALA A 301 4.02 -12.07 2.45
C ALA A 301 5.32 -12.00 3.29
N GLU A 302 5.37 -12.78 4.34
CA GLU A 302 6.50 -12.88 5.28
C GLU A 302 7.04 -14.33 5.30
N PRO A 303 7.52 -14.87 4.17
CA PRO A 303 8.14 -16.19 4.16
C PRO A 303 9.46 -16.17 4.93
N SER A 304 9.91 -17.35 5.37
CA SER A 304 11.30 -17.53 5.76
C SER A 304 12.20 -17.19 4.57
N PRO A 305 13.24 -16.34 4.73
CA PRO A 305 14.08 -15.90 3.62
C PRO A 305 14.94 -17.03 3.00
N GLY A 306 15.20 -18.09 3.75
CA GLY A 306 16.05 -19.19 3.29
C GLY A 306 17.50 -18.80 3.07
N SER A 307 18.16 -19.47 2.16
CA SER A 307 19.60 -19.31 1.91
C SER A 307 20.11 -17.92 1.57
N PRO A 308 19.35 -16.95 1.03
CA PRO A 308 19.78 -15.55 0.96
C PRO A 308 20.21 -14.96 2.29
N PHE A 309 19.62 -15.41 3.39
CA PHE A 309 19.94 -14.96 4.74
C PHE A 309 21.35 -15.36 5.22
N LYS A 310 21.98 -16.34 4.57
CA LYS A 310 23.37 -16.73 4.81
C LYS A 310 24.34 -15.58 4.57
N ILE A 311 24.04 -14.72 3.59
CA ILE A 311 24.83 -13.54 3.28
C ILE A 311 24.89 -12.60 4.50
N MET A 312 23.76 -12.39 5.17
CA MET A 312 23.69 -11.58 6.38
C MET A 312 24.52 -12.18 7.52
N ASN A 313 24.45 -13.49 7.71
CA ASN A 313 25.24 -14.17 8.74
C ASN A 313 26.75 -14.12 8.45
N ALA A 314 27.16 -14.14 7.16
CA ALA A 314 28.56 -13.93 6.78
C ALA A 314 29.02 -12.51 7.16
N LEU A 315 28.25 -11.49 6.79
CA LEU A 315 28.56 -10.08 7.09
C LEU A 315 28.67 -9.83 8.59
N VAL A 316 27.71 -10.32 9.38
CA VAL A 316 27.76 -10.19 10.86
C VAL A 316 28.97 -10.90 11.44
N ALA A 317 29.29 -12.11 10.97
CA ALA A 317 30.43 -12.86 11.49
C ALA A 317 31.77 -12.21 11.17
N LEU A 318 31.92 -11.57 10.00
CA LEU A 318 33.08 -10.78 9.63
C LEU A 318 33.18 -9.51 10.47
N GLN A 319 32.10 -8.76 10.62
CA GLN A 319 32.04 -7.52 11.38
C GLN A 319 32.47 -7.72 12.84
N GLU A 320 32.02 -8.79 13.46
CA GLU A 320 32.32 -9.09 14.86
C GLU A 320 33.66 -9.87 15.01
N GLY A 321 34.38 -10.14 13.91
CA GLY A 321 35.65 -10.88 13.96
C GLY A 321 35.47 -12.36 14.37
N ALA A 322 34.26 -12.88 14.33
CA ALA A 322 33.99 -14.27 14.69
C ALA A 322 34.52 -15.27 13.65
N ILE A 323 34.68 -14.82 12.41
CA ILE A 323 35.36 -15.54 11.31
C ILE A 323 36.22 -14.57 10.47
N THR A 324 37.11 -15.15 9.65
CA THR A 324 37.74 -14.47 8.51
C THR A 324 37.29 -15.12 7.20
N PRO A 325 37.53 -14.54 6.03
CA PRO A 325 37.21 -15.16 4.74
C PRO A 325 37.83 -16.56 4.55
N GLU A 326 38.98 -16.84 5.17
CA GLU A 326 39.71 -18.10 5.12
C GLU A 326 39.22 -19.13 6.15
N SER A 327 38.35 -18.75 7.07
CA SER A 327 37.81 -19.63 8.10
C SER A 327 37.12 -20.86 7.49
N LYS A 328 37.55 -22.05 7.89
CA LYS A 328 37.13 -23.32 7.29
C LYS A 328 36.28 -24.15 8.22
N PHE A 329 35.16 -24.66 7.70
CA PHE A 329 34.31 -25.65 8.39
C PHE A 329 34.17 -26.91 7.53
N ARG A 330 34.16 -28.09 8.19
CA ARG A 330 33.95 -29.35 7.51
C ARG A 330 32.44 -29.66 7.43
N CYS A 331 31.99 -29.97 6.24
CA CYS A 331 30.63 -30.40 5.98
C CYS A 331 30.58 -31.93 5.87
N TYR A 332 29.81 -32.58 6.74
CA TYR A 332 29.53 -34.03 6.69
C TYR A 332 28.16 -34.30 6.04
N ASN A 333 27.89 -33.63 4.89
CA ASN A 333 26.59 -33.66 4.21
C ASN A 333 25.42 -33.19 5.10
N GLY A 334 25.69 -32.23 5.98
CA GLY A 334 24.70 -31.62 6.85
C GLY A 334 25.27 -31.15 8.19
N PHE A 335 24.35 -30.68 9.04
CA PHE A 335 24.61 -30.28 10.43
C PHE A 335 23.48 -30.78 11.34
N TYR A 336 23.71 -30.79 12.65
CA TYR A 336 22.75 -31.30 13.61
C TYR A 336 22.01 -30.16 14.33
N VAL A 337 20.68 -30.35 14.49
CA VAL A 337 19.78 -29.56 15.32
C VAL A 337 19.23 -30.50 16.38
N GLY A 338 19.79 -30.44 17.58
CA GLY A 338 19.57 -31.48 18.57
C GLY A 338 20.04 -32.84 18.03
N SER A 339 19.19 -33.86 18.09
CA SER A 339 19.47 -35.20 17.54
C SER A 339 19.19 -35.33 16.04
N LYS A 340 18.55 -34.33 15.41
CA LYS A 340 18.12 -34.42 13.99
C LYS A 340 19.18 -33.81 13.07
N LYS A 341 19.61 -34.58 12.07
CA LYS A 341 20.49 -34.09 11.00
C LYS A 341 19.71 -33.29 9.98
N LYS A 342 20.14 -32.04 9.71
CA LYS A 342 19.69 -31.23 8.59
C LYS A 342 20.65 -31.43 7.42
N GLY A 343 20.10 -31.78 6.26
CA GLY A 343 20.89 -32.07 5.06
C GLY A 343 21.61 -30.86 4.47
N CYS A 344 22.63 -31.15 3.68
CA CYS A 344 23.36 -30.17 2.88
C CYS A 344 23.64 -30.73 1.49
N HIS A 345 23.40 -29.94 0.46
CA HIS A 345 23.53 -30.37 -0.94
C HIS A 345 24.88 -29.97 -1.58
N CYS A 346 25.85 -29.52 -0.77
CA CYS A 346 27.15 -29.06 -1.29
C CYS A 346 28.19 -30.15 -1.55
N GLY A 347 27.82 -31.42 -1.46
CA GLY A 347 28.72 -32.57 -1.70
C GLY A 347 29.71 -32.86 -0.57
N GLY A 348 29.55 -32.24 0.62
CA GLY A 348 30.49 -32.45 1.76
C GLY A 348 31.85 -31.79 1.59
N GLY A 349 32.81 -32.15 2.48
CA GLY A 349 34.19 -31.65 2.45
C GLY A 349 34.42 -30.37 3.25
N ILE A 350 35.59 -29.79 3.15
CA ILE A 350 35.97 -28.55 3.82
C ILE A 350 35.51 -27.37 2.97
N ARG A 351 34.96 -26.34 3.60
CA ARG A 351 34.51 -25.11 2.96
C ARG A 351 35.07 -23.91 3.69
N ASP A 352 35.56 -22.94 2.93
CA ASP A 352 35.79 -21.56 3.35
C ASP A 352 34.54 -20.71 3.09
N MET A 353 34.59 -19.42 3.38
CA MET A 353 33.45 -18.52 3.24
C MET A 353 32.95 -18.46 1.79
N ASN A 354 33.86 -18.27 0.84
CA ASN A 354 33.52 -18.15 -0.59
C ASN A 354 32.79 -19.40 -1.09
N SER A 355 33.38 -20.59 -0.90
CA SER A 355 32.76 -21.87 -1.27
C SER A 355 31.52 -22.19 -0.46
N GLY A 356 31.42 -21.75 0.77
CA GLY A 356 30.21 -21.79 1.60
C GLY A 356 29.06 -21.01 1.00
N ILE A 357 29.33 -19.82 0.44
CA ILE A 357 28.33 -18.96 -0.22
C ILE A 357 27.93 -19.58 -1.56
N TYR A 358 28.87 -19.81 -2.50
CA TYR A 358 28.47 -20.21 -3.85
C TYR A 358 27.90 -21.61 -3.95
N GLN A 359 28.29 -22.54 -3.06
CA GLN A 359 27.68 -23.87 -2.95
C GLN A 359 26.50 -23.93 -1.98
N SER A 360 26.17 -22.80 -1.35
CA SER A 360 25.07 -22.70 -0.38
C SER A 360 25.16 -23.71 0.77
N CYS A 361 26.37 -23.91 1.35
CA CYS A 361 26.64 -24.93 2.34
C CYS A 361 25.95 -24.65 3.68
N ASN A 362 24.98 -25.46 4.06
CA ASN A 362 24.25 -25.33 5.32
C ASN A 362 25.16 -25.54 6.55
N ALA A 363 26.06 -26.52 6.47
CA ALA A 363 26.98 -26.83 7.58
C ALA A 363 27.98 -25.69 7.83
N TYR A 364 28.48 -25.05 6.76
CA TYR A 364 29.35 -23.89 6.89
C TYR A 364 28.64 -22.79 7.69
N PHE A 365 27.44 -22.41 7.28
CA PHE A 365 26.69 -21.33 7.94
C PHE A 365 26.17 -21.70 9.32
N ALA A 366 25.91 -22.97 9.62
CA ALA A 366 25.64 -23.41 10.98
C ALA A 366 26.89 -23.21 11.88
N GLY A 367 28.09 -23.52 11.37
CA GLY A 367 29.35 -23.25 12.07
C GLY A 367 29.58 -21.77 12.28
N THR A 368 29.46 -20.95 11.22
CA THR A 368 29.55 -19.49 11.28
C THR A 368 28.60 -18.89 12.32
N PHE A 369 27.32 -19.30 12.30
CA PHE A 369 26.33 -18.80 13.25
C PHE A 369 26.67 -19.15 14.71
N ARG A 370 27.16 -20.36 14.98
CA ARG A 370 27.65 -20.70 16.32
C ARG A 370 28.82 -19.83 16.74
N LYS A 371 29.77 -19.57 15.83
CA LYS A 371 30.94 -18.71 16.10
C LYS A 371 30.54 -17.28 16.45
N ILE A 372 29.49 -16.72 15.81
CA ILE A 372 28.96 -15.40 16.19
C ILE A 372 28.60 -15.40 17.68
N TYR A 373 27.86 -16.41 18.16
CA TYR A 373 27.41 -16.45 19.55
C TYR A 373 28.51 -16.85 20.53
N GLU A 374 29.44 -17.71 20.15
CA GLU A 374 30.61 -18.11 20.96
C GLU A 374 31.62 -16.97 21.14
N HIS A 375 31.58 -15.96 20.24
CA HIS A 375 32.44 -14.79 20.33
C HIS A 375 32.10 -13.88 21.52
N PHE A 376 30.84 -13.91 21.99
CA PHE A 376 30.37 -13.05 23.06
C PHE A 376 30.35 -13.75 24.42
N PRO A 377 30.42 -12.98 25.53
CA PRO A 377 30.40 -13.54 26.89
C PRO A 377 29.13 -14.32 27.24
N SER A 378 28.03 -14.05 26.54
CA SER A 378 26.75 -14.75 26.71
C SER A 378 25.97 -14.85 25.41
N THR A 379 25.09 -15.84 25.32
CA THR A 379 24.17 -15.99 24.17
C THR A 379 23.28 -14.77 24.01
N ASP A 380 22.83 -14.16 25.12
CA ASP A 380 21.99 -12.96 25.12
C ASP A 380 22.71 -11.80 24.46
N LYS A 381 23.99 -11.55 24.82
CA LYS A 381 24.79 -10.50 24.20
C LYS A 381 25.00 -10.75 22.71
N GLY A 382 25.27 -11.99 22.33
CA GLY A 382 25.38 -12.37 20.92
C GLY A 382 24.08 -12.14 20.15
N MET A 383 22.93 -12.40 20.79
CA MET A 383 21.60 -12.14 20.19
C MET A 383 21.35 -10.64 19.99
N ASP A 384 21.64 -9.81 20.99
CA ASP A 384 21.43 -8.36 20.88
C ASP A 384 22.26 -7.75 19.74
N VAL A 385 23.52 -8.18 19.60
CA VAL A 385 24.39 -7.72 18.53
C VAL A 385 23.91 -8.22 17.16
N TRP A 386 23.59 -9.50 17.06
CA TRP A 386 23.07 -10.09 15.82
C TRP A 386 21.75 -9.40 15.39
N GLU A 387 20.79 -9.20 16.31
CA GLU A 387 19.53 -8.52 16.06
C GLU A 387 19.76 -7.07 15.59
N LYS A 388 20.68 -6.34 16.24
CA LYS A 388 21.05 -4.97 15.85
C LYS A 388 21.54 -4.91 14.42
N HIS A 389 22.46 -5.80 14.01
CA HIS A 389 22.95 -5.85 12.65
C HIS A 389 21.85 -6.18 11.64
N MET A 390 21.01 -7.16 11.91
CA MET A 390 19.89 -7.52 11.02
C MET A 390 18.91 -6.35 10.83
N LYS A 391 18.57 -5.65 11.92
CA LYS A 391 17.67 -4.48 11.87
C LYS A 391 18.26 -3.30 11.13
N SER A 392 19.58 -3.13 11.14
CA SER A 392 20.25 -2.05 10.41
C SER A 392 20.07 -2.15 8.89
N PHE A 393 19.76 -3.34 8.35
CA PHE A 393 19.39 -3.55 6.95
C PHE A 393 17.88 -3.39 6.67
N GLY A 394 17.10 -2.95 7.66
CA GLY A 394 15.64 -2.81 7.54
C GLY A 394 14.87 -4.12 7.71
N LEU A 395 15.52 -5.20 8.14
CA LEU A 395 14.85 -6.47 8.45
C LEU A 395 14.16 -6.40 9.83
N GLY A 396 13.01 -7.03 9.97
CA GLY A 396 12.27 -7.05 11.24
C GLY A 396 11.62 -5.72 11.64
N SER A 397 11.53 -4.75 10.73
CA SER A 397 10.93 -3.43 10.94
C SER A 397 10.25 -2.91 9.68
N TYR A 398 9.37 -1.93 9.82
CA TYR A 398 8.81 -1.21 8.68
C TYR A 398 9.90 -0.35 8.02
N LEU A 399 10.03 -0.45 6.70
CA LEU A 399 11.05 0.29 5.95
C LEU A 399 10.77 1.80 5.82
N GLY A 400 9.52 2.24 6.10
CA GLY A 400 9.14 3.66 5.98
C GLY A 400 8.89 4.10 4.55
N THR A 401 8.51 3.18 3.68
CA THR A 401 8.17 3.43 2.27
C THR A 401 6.94 4.34 2.14
N ASP A 402 6.70 4.83 0.94
CA ASP A 402 5.47 5.54 0.57
C ASP A 402 4.33 4.62 0.11
N ILE A 403 4.41 3.34 0.45
CA ILE A 403 3.35 2.37 0.19
C ILE A 403 2.45 2.31 1.43
N PRO A 404 1.12 2.47 1.30
CA PRO A 404 0.21 2.63 2.45
C PRO A 404 -0.03 1.34 3.25
N THR A 405 0.57 0.25 2.84
CA THR A 405 0.47 -1.07 3.49
C THR A 405 1.84 -1.72 3.52
N GLY A 406 2.02 -2.71 4.39
CA GLY A 406 3.26 -3.47 4.48
C GLY A 406 3.30 -4.30 5.75
N ARG A 407 4.33 -5.11 5.86
CA ARG A 407 4.62 -5.88 7.07
C ARG A 407 6.08 -5.76 7.47
N PRO A 408 6.37 -5.81 8.79
CA PRO A 408 7.72 -5.60 9.29
C PRO A 408 8.64 -6.82 9.11
N GLY A 409 8.12 -7.99 8.74
CA GLY A 409 8.88 -9.23 8.87
C GLY A 409 9.11 -9.59 10.34
N ARG A 410 10.07 -10.46 10.59
CA ARG A 410 10.46 -10.82 11.95
C ARG A 410 11.94 -11.18 12.01
N ILE A 411 12.66 -10.45 12.84
CA ILE A 411 13.97 -10.83 13.36
C ILE A 411 13.76 -11.10 14.85
N PRO A 412 13.82 -12.37 15.30
CA PRO A 412 13.55 -12.71 16.67
C PRO A 412 14.71 -12.27 17.56
N GLY A 413 14.42 -11.51 18.62
CA GLY A 413 15.37 -11.12 19.66
C GLY A 413 15.23 -11.98 20.91
N LYS A 414 16.00 -11.64 21.97
CA LYS A 414 16.01 -12.34 23.26
C LYS A 414 14.59 -12.56 23.79
N GLY A 415 13.78 -11.50 23.88
CA GLY A 415 12.43 -11.59 24.45
C GLY A 415 11.48 -12.54 23.71
N PHE A 416 11.70 -12.76 22.41
CA PHE A 416 10.95 -13.77 21.67
C PHE A 416 11.29 -15.18 22.15
N TYR A 417 12.58 -15.49 22.31
CA TYR A 417 13.01 -16.84 22.70
C TYR A 417 12.75 -17.13 24.18
N ASP A 418 12.91 -16.15 25.07
CA ASP A 418 12.56 -16.28 26.50
C ASP A 418 11.09 -16.65 26.70
N LYS A 419 10.20 -16.06 25.90
CA LYS A 419 8.77 -16.37 25.92
C LYS A 419 8.48 -17.82 25.56
N TRP A 420 9.21 -18.40 24.59
CA TRP A 420 8.94 -19.73 24.07
C TRP A 420 9.69 -20.83 24.78
N TYR A 421 10.92 -20.57 25.23
CA TYR A 421 11.81 -21.57 25.83
C TYR A 421 12.03 -21.37 27.33
N GLY A 422 11.74 -20.17 27.85
CA GLY A 422 12.08 -19.73 29.19
C GLY A 422 13.41 -18.98 29.23
N ASP A 423 13.57 -18.05 30.18
CA ASP A 423 14.76 -17.23 30.33
C ASP A 423 16.00 -18.11 30.56
N GLY A 424 17.06 -17.86 29.75
CA GLY A 424 18.32 -18.60 29.78
C GLY A 424 18.24 -20.08 29.37
N ARG A 425 17.11 -20.57 28.86
CA ARG A 425 16.91 -22.00 28.47
C ARG A 425 17.11 -22.26 26.99
N TRP A 426 17.60 -21.28 26.24
CA TRP A 426 17.89 -21.40 24.81
C TRP A 426 19.34 -20.99 24.53
N GLY A 427 19.87 -21.38 23.37
CA GLY A 427 21.25 -21.06 22.96
C GLY A 427 21.40 -21.20 21.47
N SER A 428 22.61 -20.95 20.95
CA SER A 428 22.92 -20.96 19.50
C SER A 428 22.47 -22.27 18.81
N SER A 429 22.52 -23.39 19.51
CA SER A 429 22.05 -24.67 18.99
C SER A 429 20.52 -24.77 18.86
N THR A 430 19.77 -24.14 19.76
CA THR A 430 18.30 -24.08 19.73
C THR A 430 17.80 -23.29 18.52
N ILE A 431 18.46 -22.16 18.24
CA ILE A 431 18.08 -21.20 17.22
C ILE A 431 18.88 -21.36 15.91
N ILE A 432 19.61 -22.44 15.75
CA ILE A 432 20.56 -22.69 14.65
C ILE A 432 19.88 -22.65 13.26
N SER A 433 18.56 -22.82 13.17
CA SER A 433 17.83 -22.71 11.90
C SER A 433 17.90 -21.29 11.29
N ASN A 434 18.11 -20.25 12.12
CA ASN A 434 18.32 -18.88 11.64
C ASN A 434 19.62 -18.73 10.84
N ALA A 435 20.60 -19.62 11.05
CA ALA A 435 21.83 -19.66 10.26
C ALA A 435 21.58 -19.76 8.76
N ILE A 436 20.51 -20.41 8.36
CA ILE A 436 20.14 -20.66 6.96
C ILE A 436 18.85 -19.96 6.55
N GLY A 437 18.41 -18.98 7.34
CA GLY A 437 17.20 -18.20 7.06
C GLY A 437 15.90 -18.99 7.17
N GLN A 438 15.89 -20.04 8.00
CA GLN A 438 14.73 -20.80 8.40
C GLN A 438 14.48 -20.61 9.91
N GLY A 439 13.49 -21.28 10.47
CA GLY A 439 13.12 -21.09 11.87
C GLY A 439 12.19 -19.89 12.02
N GLU A 440 12.54 -18.97 12.90
CA GLU A 440 11.66 -17.88 13.32
C GLU A 440 11.84 -16.59 12.52
N VAL A 441 12.87 -16.50 11.67
CA VAL A 441 13.11 -15.34 10.80
C VAL A 441 12.08 -15.30 9.67
N ALA A 442 11.55 -14.12 9.40
CA ALA A 442 10.62 -13.86 8.32
C ALA A 442 10.92 -12.49 7.68
N ALA A 443 10.86 -12.42 6.36
CA ALA A 443 11.09 -11.18 5.62
C ALA A 443 10.17 -11.08 4.42
N THR A 444 9.75 -9.85 4.09
CA THR A 444 9.01 -9.60 2.85
C THR A 444 9.96 -9.57 1.66
N PRO A 445 9.48 -9.84 0.42
CA PRO A 445 10.28 -9.64 -0.78
C PRO A 445 10.88 -8.23 -0.89
N LEU A 446 10.15 -7.20 -0.48
CA LEU A 446 10.67 -5.83 -0.45
C LEU A 446 11.85 -5.69 0.51
N GLN A 447 11.79 -6.29 1.70
CA GLN A 447 12.91 -6.26 2.65
C GLN A 447 14.13 -7.01 2.12
N LEU A 448 13.94 -8.13 1.43
CA LEU A 448 15.04 -8.86 0.79
C LEU A 448 15.67 -8.07 -0.35
N ALA A 449 14.88 -7.35 -1.14
CA ALA A 449 15.37 -6.46 -2.17
C ALA A 449 16.16 -5.28 -1.55
N ASN A 450 15.65 -4.68 -0.47
CA ASN A 450 16.36 -3.61 0.26
C ASN A 450 17.69 -4.09 0.88
N MET A 451 17.68 -5.27 1.50
CA MET A 451 18.89 -5.92 2.00
C MET A 451 19.93 -6.09 0.87
N THR A 452 19.48 -6.53 -0.31
CA THR A 452 20.36 -6.71 -1.47
C THR A 452 20.88 -5.36 -1.99
N ALA A 453 20.05 -4.31 -1.98
CA ALA A 453 20.46 -2.95 -2.33
C ALA A 453 21.55 -2.42 -1.35
N ALA A 454 21.39 -2.66 -0.05
CA ALA A 454 22.39 -2.29 0.94
C ALA A 454 23.72 -3.03 0.73
N ILE A 455 23.69 -4.30 0.34
CA ILE A 455 24.88 -5.08 -0.01
C ILE A 455 25.53 -4.51 -1.28
N ALA A 456 24.75 -4.20 -2.31
CA ALA A 456 25.25 -3.60 -3.55
C ALA A 456 25.93 -2.25 -3.31
N ASN A 457 25.46 -1.47 -2.36
CA ASN A 457 26.02 -0.19 -1.95
C ASN A 457 27.18 -0.29 -0.93
N ARG A 458 27.52 -1.50 -0.46
CA ARG A 458 28.55 -1.73 0.57
C ARG A 458 28.25 -1.03 1.88
N GLY A 459 27.03 -1.24 2.41
CA GLY A 459 26.69 -0.89 3.78
C GLY A 459 25.70 0.26 3.96
N PHE A 460 25.05 0.74 2.92
CA PHE A 460 23.98 1.71 3.06
C PHE A 460 22.83 1.47 2.08
N TYR A 461 21.66 2.03 2.38
CA TYR A 461 20.53 2.03 1.47
C TYR A 461 19.74 3.34 1.56
N TYR A 462 18.94 3.63 0.56
CA TYR A 462 17.90 4.65 0.61
C TYR A 462 16.57 4.00 0.89
N THR A 463 15.68 4.68 1.61
CA THR A 463 14.33 4.16 1.86
C THR A 463 13.64 3.82 0.54
N PRO A 464 13.25 2.56 0.29
CA PRO A 464 12.56 2.19 -0.93
C PRO A 464 11.26 2.99 -1.11
N HIS A 465 11.03 3.52 -2.30
CA HIS A 465 9.89 4.38 -2.58
C HIS A 465 9.41 4.24 -4.02
N ILE A 466 8.14 4.64 -4.22
CA ILE A 466 7.48 4.59 -5.53
C ILE A 466 7.34 5.99 -6.15
N ILE A 467 7.32 7.05 -5.37
CA ILE A 467 7.24 8.41 -5.93
C ILE A 467 8.56 8.85 -6.53
N LYS A 468 8.53 9.35 -7.76
CA LYS A 468 9.68 9.98 -8.42
C LYS A 468 9.59 11.50 -8.34
N ASN A 469 8.43 12.06 -8.67
CA ASN A 469 8.16 13.48 -8.50
C ASN A 469 6.65 13.76 -8.49
N VAL A 470 6.29 14.98 -8.05
CA VAL A 470 4.93 15.52 -8.05
C VAL A 470 4.92 16.75 -8.96
N GLY A 471 4.14 16.70 -10.04
CA GLY A 471 4.16 17.73 -11.08
C GLY A 471 5.52 17.81 -11.79
N SER A 472 5.75 18.87 -12.52
CA SER A 472 6.98 19.05 -13.31
C SER A 472 8.24 19.36 -12.49
N THR A 473 8.10 19.80 -11.23
CA THR A 473 9.23 20.31 -10.42
C THR A 473 9.15 19.92 -8.94
N GLY A 474 8.24 19.04 -8.56
CA GLY A 474 8.00 18.72 -7.15
C GLY A 474 9.15 17.92 -6.53
N ALA A 475 9.74 18.45 -5.45
CA ALA A 475 10.66 17.71 -4.63
C ALA A 475 9.94 16.54 -3.94
N ILE A 476 10.61 15.41 -3.85
CA ILE A 476 10.17 14.28 -3.02
C ILE A 476 10.56 14.51 -1.56
N ASP A 477 9.94 13.78 -0.65
CA ASP A 477 10.26 13.81 0.79
C ASP A 477 11.75 13.45 1.00
N SER A 478 12.45 14.26 1.81
CA SER A 478 13.88 14.08 2.09
C SER A 478 14.23 12.71 2.65
N ARG A 479 13.31 12.05 3.35
CA ARG A 479 13.50 10.69 3.88
C ARG A 479 13.84 9.66 2.80
N PHE A 480 13.53 9.92 1.52
CA PHE A 480 13.85 9.03 0.39
C PHE A 480 15.21 9.33 -0.22
N THR A 481 15.78 10.50 0.06
CA THR A 481 17.11 10.91 -0.43
C THR A 481 18.19 10.83 0.62
N GLU A 482 17.83 10.55 1.88
CA GLU A 482 18.76 10.35 2.97
C GLU A 482 19.31 8.92 3.00
N ARG A 483 20.64 8.81 3.14
CA ARG A 483 21.31 7.52 3.29
C ARG A 483 21.04 6.95 4.68
N ARG A 484 20.73 5.66 4.72
CA ARG A 484 20.61 4.86 5.93
C ARG A 484 21.77 3.91 6.00
N GLU A 485 22.71 4.19 6.91
CA GLU A 485 23.88 3.37 7.10
C GLU A 485 23.54 2.08 7.84
N THR A 486 24.14 0.97 7.42
CA THR A 486 24.10 -0.28 8.19
C THR A 486 25.20 -0.26 9.25
N THR A 487 25.21 -1.25 10.12
CA THR A 487 26.22 -1.38 11.17
C THR A 487 27.37 -2.30 10.76
N ILE A 488 27.55 -2.52 9.47
CA ILE A 488 28.63 -3.35 8.89
C ILE A 488 29.60 -2.46 8.14
N ASP A 489 30.88 -2.58 8.43
CA ASP A 489 31.95 -1.82 7.80
C ASP A 489 32.15 -2.24 6.35
N LYS A 490 32.51 -1.26 5.50
CA LYS A 490 32.57 -1.41 4.05
C LYS A 490 33.51 -2.56 3.60
N GLU A 491 34.58 -2.78 4.30
CA GLU A 491 35.60 -3.80 3.96
C GLU A 491 35.07 -5.25 3.99
N HIS A 492 34.02 -5.50 4.77
CA HIS A 492 33.45 -6.83 4.91
C HIS A 492 32.51 -7.24 3.75
N PHE A 493 32.14 -6.28 2.88
CA PHE A 493 31.22 -6.57 1.77
C PHE A 493 31.91 -7.25 0.59
N GLU A 494 33.12 -6.84 0.23
CA GLU A 494 33.79 -7.36 -0.98
C GLU A 494 33.97 -8.88 -0.95
N PRO A 495 34.51 -9.50 0.11
CA PRO A 495 34.67 -10.97 0.15
C PRO A 495 33.34 -11.71 0.04
N VAL A 496 32.25 -11.09 0.53
CA VAL A 496 30.90 -11.67 0.46
C VAL A 496 30.31 -11.53 -0.95
N ILE A 497 30.51 -10.36 -1.60
CA ILE A 497 30.09 -10.10 -2.98
C ILE A 497 30.80 -11.03 -3.96
N ASP A 498 32.10 -11.29 -3.76
CA ASP A 498 32.85 -12.27 -4.55
C ASP A 498 32.24 -13.66 -4.45
N GLY A 499 31.85 -14.07 -3.25
CA GLY A 499 31.10 -15.31 -3.04
C GLY A 499 29.74 -15.32 -3.75
N MET A 500 29.04 -14.18 -3.75
CA MET A 500 27.76 -14.03 -4.46
C MET A 500 27.92 -14.05 -5.99
N ALA A 501 28.98 -13.46 -6.53
CA ALA A 501 29.30 -13.54 -7.96
C ALA A 501 29.62 -14.99 -8.38
N ASN A 502 30.37 -15.72 -7.55
CA ASN A 502 30.70 -17.11 -7.78
C ASN A 502 29.47 -18.05 -7.73
N VAL A 503 28.34 -17.66 -7.15
CA VAL A 503 27.08 -18.42 -7.25
C VAL A 503 26.69 -18.64 -8.71
N TYR A 504 26.88 -17.64 -9.56
CA TYR A 504 26.55 -17.73 -11.00
C TYR A 504 27.71 -18.27 -11.85
N LYS A 505 28.98 -18.08 -11.44
CA LYS A 505 30.14 -18.60 -12.16
C LYS A 505 30.31 -20.12 -11.95
N PHE A 506 30.24 -20.57 -10.71
CA PHE A 506 30.60 -21.96 -10.35
C PHE A 506 29.57 -22.67 -9.45
N GLY A 507 28.60 -21.91 -8.93
CA GLY A 507 27.75 -22.34 -7.85
C GLY A 507 26.34 -22.78 -8.26
N THR A 508 25.42 -22.59 -7.33
CA THR A 508 24.02 -23.03 -7.42
C THR A 508 23.20 -22.28 -8.48
N GLY A 509 23.67 -21.14 -8.98
CA GLY A 509 23.04 -20.34 -10.04
C GLY A 509 23.71 -20.40 -11.40
N ARG A 510 24.69 -21.29 -11.63
CA ARG A 510 25.51 -21.37 -12.85
C ARG A 510 24.74 -21.52 -14.17
N TRP A 511 23.50 -21.94 -14.10
CA TRP A 511 22.61 -22.12 -15.25
C TRP A 511 21.86 -20.84 -15.66
N VAL A 512 22.05 -19.72 -14.94
CA VAL A 512 21.43 -18.41 -15.20
C VAL A 512 22.52 -17.37 -15.57
N GLN A 513 23.47 -17.75 -16.42
CA GLN A 513 24.47 -16.79 -16.91
C GLN A 513 23.92 -16.01 -18.10
N ILE A 514 24.17 -14.70 -18.10
CA ILE A 514 23.83 -13.83 -19.21
C ILE A 514 25.17 -13.32 -19.77
N PRO A 515 25.43 -13.49 -21.08
CA PRO A 515 26.65 -12.95 -21.69
C PRO A 515 26.79 -11.45 -21.40
N ASP A 516 28.00 -11.01 -21.13
CA ASP A 516 28.35 -9.60 -20.89
C ASP A 516 27.71 -8.91 -19.69
N ILE A 517 27.01 -9.67 -18.82
CA ILE A 517 26.43 -9.15 -17.58
C ILE A 517 26.98 -9.93 -16.38
N GLU A 518 27.70 -9.23 -15.48
CA GLU A 518 28.07 -9.81 -14.19
C GLU A 518 26.86 -9.81 -13.24
N ILE A 519 26.57 -11.00 -12.71
CA ILE A 519 25.48 -11.20 -11.76
C ILE A 519 26.07 -11.67 -10.43
N ALA A 520 25.73 -10.98 -9.34
CA ALA A 520 26.00 -11.42 -7.99
C ALA A 520 24.67 -11.67 -7.25
N GLY A 521 24.58 -12.76 -6.52
CA GLY A 521 23.34 -13.06 -5.81
C GLY A 521 23.39 -14.38 -5.03
N LYS A 522 22.23 -14.80 -4.54
CA LYS A 522 22.07 -16.03 -3.77
C LYS A 522 20.78 -16.74 -4.10
N THR A 523 20.86 -18.00 -4.47
CA THR A 523 19.68 -18.87 -4.62
C THR A 523 19.03 -19.12 -3.26
N GLY A 524 17.70 -19.11 -3.22
CA GLY A 524 16.90 -19.44 -2.06
C GLY A 524 16.10 -20.72 -2.26
N THR A 525 16.03 -21.53 -1.22
CA THR A 525 15.10 -22.67 -1.13
C THR A 525 14.61 -22.76 0.30
N VAL A 526 13.30 -22.85 0.46
CA VAL A 526 12.65 -22.95 1.77
C VAL A 526 11.79 -24.21 1.78
N GLU A 527 11.88 -24.96 2.87
CA GLU A 527 10.98 -26.08 3.11
C GLU A 527 9.64 -25.53 3.62
N ASN A 528 8.65 -25.44 2.74
CA ASN A 528 7.29 -25.07 3.12
C ASN A 528 6.47 -26.35 3.32
N PHE A 529 5.95 -26.52 4.53
CA PHE A 529 5.09 -27.64 4.86
C PHE A 529 3.74 -27.14 5.39
N VAL A 530 2.68 -27.76 4.92
CA VAL A 530 1.34 -27.62 5.49
C VAL A 530 0.97 -28.94 6.15
N ARG A 531 0.33 -28.87 7.29
CA ARG A 531 -0.32 -30.07 7.86
C ARG A 531 -1.77 -30.11 7.38
N ILE A 532 -2.10 -31.11 6.58
CA ILE A 532 -3.46 -31.40 6.15
C ILE A 532 -3.84 -32.73 6.79
N ASN A 533 -4.92 -32.76 7.56
CA ASN A 533 -5.38 -33.97 8.30
C ASN A 533 -4.30 -34.63 9.19
N GLY A 534 -3.40 -33.82 9.77
CA GLY A 534 -2.31 -34.29 10.62
C GLY A 534 -1.04 -34.72 9.87
N GLU A 535 -1.09 -34.89 8.55
CA GLU A 535 0.05 -35.25 7.71
C GLU A 535 0.80 -34.01 7.23
N ARG A 536 2.13 -34.10 7.22
CA ARG A 536 3.01 -33.02 6.75
C ARG A 536 3.16 -33.13 5.24
N MET A 537 2.55 -32.20 4.51
CA MET A 537 2.66 -32.09 3.06
C MET A 537 3.59 -30.93 2.68
N GLN A 538 4.48 -31.16 1.74
CA GLN A 538 5.31 -30.10 1.15
C GLN A 538 4.47 -29.33 0.12
N LEU A 539 4.49 -27.99 0.20
CA LEU A 539 3.83 -27.10 -0.75
C LEU A 539 4.74 -26.85 -1.95
#